data_033f324e1c50c4aab597109d1b5dd8db
#
_entry.id   033f324e1c50c4aab597109d1b5dd8db
#
_cell.length_a   1.000
_cell.length_b   1.000
_cell.length_c   1.000
_cell.angle_alpha   90.00
_cell.angle_beta   90.00
_cell.angle_gamma   90.00
#
_symmetry.space_group_name_H-M   'P 1'
#
loop_
_entity.id
_entity.type
_entity.pdbx_description
1 polymer ?
#
loop_
_entity_poly.entity_id
_entity_poly.type
_entity_poly.pdbx_seq_one_letter_code
_entity_poly.pdbx_strand_id
1 'polypeptide(L)' 'VLNNEPHSALFSGMDGLNDIKKIILSSKKILSDQGILLMENGIDQTDKISRLLQANDFTDISVHIDYNGHGRFTSSYKK' A
#
# COMPACT_ATOMS: atom_id res chain seq x y z
N VAL A 1 -4.98 9.06 6.09
CA VAL A 1 -5.95 8.00 5.83
C VAL A 1 -7.22 8.60 5.32
N LEU A 2 -7.61 8.23 4.15
CA LEU A 2 -8.80 8.79 3.53
C LEU A 2 -10.01 7.88 3.64
N ASN A 3 -9.78 6.58 3.77
CA ASN A 3 -10.87 5.63 3.78
C ASN A 3 -10.43 4.35 4.47
N ASN A 4 -11.14 3.96 5.51
CA ASN A 4 -10.87 2.75 6.30
C ASN A 4 -12.09 1.86 6.35
N GLU A 5 -12.30 1.13 5.29
CA GLU A 5 -13.33 0.10 5.28
C GLU A 5 -12.70 -1.28 5.45
N PRO A 6 -13.45 -2.29 5.96
CA PRO A 6 -12.88 -3.64 6.13
C PRO A 6 -12.34 -4.25 4.84
N HIS A 7 -12.83 -3.78 3.69
CA HIS A 7 -12.44 -4.32 2.39
C HIS A 7 -11.37 -3.52 1.67
N SER A 8 -11.12 -2.29 2.11
CA SER A 8 -10.13 -1.45 1.43
C SER A 8 -9.57 -0.39 2.34
N ALA A 9 -8.35 0.02 2.04
CA ALA A 9 -7.70 1.16 2.68
C ALA A 9 -6.89 1.89 1.63
N LEU A 10 -6.98 3.21 1.62
CA LEU A 10 -6.25 4.06 0.68
C LEU A 10 -5.40 5.05 1.47
N PHE A 11 -4.13 5.07 1.17
CA PHE A 11 -3.16 5.98 1.79
C PHE A 11 -2.43 6.80 0.74
N SER A 12 -2.19 8.07 1.05
CA SER A 12 -1.44 8.96 0.19
C SER A 12 -0.62 9.93 1.03
N GLY A 13 0.33 10.61 0.40
CA GLY A 13 1.13 11.62 1.08
C GLY A 13 2.15 11.08 2.07
N MET A 14 2.58 9.84 1.88
CA MET A 14 3.56 9.22 2.77
C MET A 14 4.96 9.72 2.48
N ASP A 15 5.69 10.03 3.54
CA ASP A 15 7.07 10.47 3.46
C ASP A 15 7.98 9.45 4.14
N GLY A 16 8.66 8.64 3.35
CA GLY A 16 9.69 7.75 3.85
C GLY A 16 9.20 6.39 4.33
N LEU A 17 10.18 5.50 4.54
CA LEU A 17 9.92 4.09 4.82
C LEU A 17 9.29 3.85 6.18
N ASN A 18 9.58 4.68 7.17
CA ASN A 18 9.01 4.48 8.50
C ASN A 18 7.50 4.66 8.49
N ASP A 19 7.01 5.66 7.76
CA ASP A 19 5.58 5.87 7.61
C ASP A 19 4.93 4.72 6.85
N ILE A 20 5.59 4.27 5.80
CA ILE A 20 5.11 3.14 4.99
C ILE A 20 5.00 1.88 5.85
N LYS A 21 6.01 1.58 6.67
CA LYS A 21 5.96 0.43 7.57
C LYS A 21 4.80 0.51 8.55
N LYS A 22 4.59 1.67 9.15
CA LYS A 22 3.48 1.87 10.08
C LYS A 22 2.13 1.65 9.40
N ILE A 23 1.98 2.15 8.20
CA ILE A 23 0.74 2.02 7.43
C ILE A 23 0.48 0.57 7.09
N ILE A 24 1.49 -0.16 6.65
CA ILE A 24 1.33 -1.58 6.31
C ILE A 24 0.94 -2.38 7.54
N LEU A 25 1.59 -2.16 8.67
CA LEU A 25 1.26 -2.85 9.91
C LEU A 25 -0.15 -2.52 10.39
N SER A 26 -0.55 -1.26 10.31
CA SER A 26 -1.90 -0.86 10.67
C SER A 26 -2.95 -1.47 9.75
N SER A 27 -2.68 -1.48 8.45
CA SER A 27 -3.58 -2.06 7.47
C SER A 27 -3.76 -3.55 7.67
N LYS A 28 -2.69 -4.24 8.05
CA LYS A 28 -2.76 -5.67 8.34
C LYS A 28 -3.76 -5.97 9.47
N LYS A 29 -3.89 -5.05 10.43
CA LYS A 29 -4.81 -5.22 11.56
C LYS A 29 -6.25 -4.89 11.21
N ILE A 30 -6.48 -3.87 10.38
CA ILE A 30 -7.82 -3.36 10.13
C ILE A 30 -8.49 -3.97 8.91
N LEU A 31 -7.73 -4.46 7.94
CA LEU A 31 -8.31 -5.06 6.75
C LEU A 31 -8.77 -6.48 7.03
N SER A 32 -9.93 -6.81 6.47
CA SER A 32 -10.40 -8.20 6.46
C SER A 32 -9.54 -9.03 5.50
N ASP A 33 -9.67 -10.34 5.58
CA ASP A 33 -8.98 -11.23 4.64
C ASP A 33 -9.39 -10.87 3.21
N GLN A 34 -8.40 -10.79 2.33
CA GLN A 34 -8.57 -10.37 0.93
C GLN A 34 -8.96 -8.90 0.77
N GLY A 35 -8.84 -8.11 1.81
CA GLY A 35 -8.99 -6.66 1.71
C GLY A 35 -7.88 -6.05 0.86
N ILE A 36 -8.15 -4.92 0.22
CA ILE A 36 -7.23 -4.24 -0.67
C ILE A 36 -6.56 -3.09 0.06
N LEU A 37 -5.24 -3.02 -0.07
CA LEU A 37 -4.45 -1.86 0.36
C LEU A 37 -3.96 -1.11 -0.87
N LEU A 38 -4.33 0.15 -0.98
CA LEU A 38 -3.87 1.05 -2.04
C LEU A 38 -2.95 2.10 -1.44
N MET A 39 -1.76 2.24 -2.01
CA MET A 39 -0.77 3.19 -1.52
C MET A 39 -0.25 4.04 -2.68
N GLU A 40 -0.35 5.36 -2.54
CA GLU A 40 0.31 6.27 -3.46
C GLU A 40 1.76 6.44 -3.01
N ASN A 41 2.71 6.26 -3.92
CA ASN A 41 4.13 6.27 -3.57
C ASN A 41 4.98 6.89 -4.68
N GLY A 42 6.19 7.26 -4.33
CA GLY A 42 7.18 7.70 -5.31
C GLY A 42 7.74 6.53 -6.10
N ILE A 43 8.27 6.85 -7.28
CA ILE A 43 8.82 5.85 -8.20
C ILE A 43 9.96 5.06 -7.55
N ASP A 44 10.80 5.72 -6.79
CA ASP A 44 11.96 5.13 -6.14
C ASP A 44 11.61 4.27 -4.91
N GLN A 45 10.37 4.31 -4.45
CA GLN A 45 9.94 3.56 -3.27
C GLN A 45 9.26 2.23 -3.62
N THR A 46 8.95 2.01 -4.88
CA THR A 46 8.12 0.88 -5.31
C THR A 46 8.68 -0.47 -4.89
N ASP A 47 9.97 -0.70 -5.11
CA ASP A 47 10.59 -1.99 -4.77
C ASP A 47 10.56 -2.25 -3.27
N LYS A 48 10.84 -1.23 -2.48
CA LYS A 48 10.85 -1.34 -1.02
C LYS A 48 9.45 -1.61 -0.48
N ILE A 49 8.46 -0.94 -1.03
CA ILE A 49 7.06 -1.16 -0.66
C ILE A 49 6.64 -2.59 -0.98
N SER A 50 6.98 -3.07 -2.16
CA SER A 50 6.64 -4.45 -2.56
C SER A 50 7.23 -5.47 -1.61
N ARG A 51 8.49 -5.29 -1.20
CA ARG A 51 9.13 -6.19 -0.26
C ARG A 51 8.48 -6.14 1.12
N LEU A 52 8.13 -4.95 1.59
CA LEU A 52 7.46 -4.80 2.88
C LEU A 52 6.07 -5.44 2.87
N LEU A 53 5.35 -5.30 1.77
CA LEU A 53 4.04 -5.92 1.62
C LEU A 53 4.14 -7.45 1.65
N GLN A 54 5.10 -8.01 0.91
CA GLN A 54 5.33 -9.45 0.92
C GLN A 54 5.70 -9.96 2.31
N ALA A 55 6.53 -9.23 3.03
CA ALA A 55 6.96 -9.60 4.37
C ALA A 55 5.81 -9.56 5.38
N ASN A 56 4.74 -8.85 5.07
CA ASN A 56 3.58 -8.68 5.96
C ASN A 56 2.33 -9.40 5.45
N ASP A 57 2.52 -10.46 4.67
CA ASP A 57 1.44 -11.33 4.20
C ASP A 57 0.46 -10.65 3.24
N PHE A 58 0.92 -9.68 2.49
CA PHE A 58 0.16 -9.14 1.37
C PHE A 58 0.56 -9.86 0.08
N THR A 59 -0.40 -10.04 -0.80
CA THR A 59 -0.24 -10.78 -2.04
C THR A 59 -0.85 -10.00 -3.22
N ASP A 60 -0.62 -10.50 -4.44
CA ASP A 60 -1.14 -9.89 -5.67
C ASP A 60 -0.74 -8.41 -5.78
N ILE A 61 0.52 -8.14 -5.50
CA ILE A 61 1.06 -6.80 -5.51
C ILE A 61 1.17 -6.31 -6.96
N SER A 62 0.52 -5.18 -7.24
CA SER A 62 0.53 -4.58 -8.56
C SER A 62 0.90 -3.11 -8.47
N VAL A 63 1.66 -2.65 -9.45
CA VAL A 63 2.06 -1.25 -9.54
C VAL A 63 1.31 -0.59 -10.70
N HIS A 64 0.65 0.51 -10.40
CA HIS A 64 -0.11 1.28 -11.39
C HIS A 64 0.55 2.62 -11.61
N ILE A 65 0.77 2.97 -12.87
CA ILE A 65 1.43 4.22 -13.23
C ILE A 65 0.37 5.29 -13.47
N ASP A 66 0.57 6.45 -12.87
CA ASP A 66 -0.24 7.61 -13.15
C ASP A 66 0.30 8.27 -14.42
N TYR A 67 -0.49 8.25 -15.49
CA TYR A 67 -0.11 8.82 -16.77
C TYR A 67 0.04 10.34 -16.74
N ASN A 68 -0.41 10.98 -15.72
CA ASN A 68 -0.21 12.42 -15.53
C ASN A 68 1.16 12.73 -14.92
N GLY A 69 1.97 11.73 -14.63
CA GLY A 69 3.34 11.93 -14.19
C GLY A 69 3.47 12.25 -12.70
N HIS A 70 2.43 12.05 -11.91
CA HIS A 70 2.42 12.46 -10.51
C HIS A 70 2.72 11.34 -9.52
N GLY A 71 3.13 10.19 -10.01
CA GLY A 71 3.51 9.11 -9.12
C GLY A 71 2.92 7.78 -9.51
N ARG A 72 2.93 6.87 -8.56
CA ARG A 72 2.46 5.51 -8.78
C ARG A 72 1.56 5.08 -7.64
N PHE A 73 0.68 4.15 -7.94
CA PHE A 73 -0.11 3.46 -6.92
C PHE A 73 0.34 2.03 -6.84
N THR A 74 0.50 1.53 -5.63
CA THR A 74 0.74 0.12 -5.40
C THR A 74 -0.50 -0.47 -4.75
N SER A 75 -1.05 -1.51 -5.37
CA SER A 75 -2.18 -2.23 -4.82
C SER A 75 -1.74 -3.61 -4.36
N SER A 76 -2.35 -4.09 -3.30
CA SER A 76 -2.08 -5.43 -2.78
C SER A 76 -3.31 -5.93 -2.03
N TYR A 77 -3.36 -7.23 -1.85
CA TYR A 77 -4.45 -7.87 -1.12
C TYR A 77 -3.92 -8.49 0.15
N LYS A 78 -4.64 -8.32 1.24
CA LYS A 78 -4.31 -9.00 2.48
C LYS A 78 -4.58 -10.49 2.32
N LYS A 79 -3.60 -11.27 2.67
CA LYS A 79 -3.67 -12.73 2.56
C LYS A 79 -4.48 -13.37 3.70
#